data_a83f01fbd74f5a295c7b8f11f0a0df78
#
_entry.id   a83f01fbd74f5a295c7b8f11f0a0df78
#
_cell.length_a   1.000
_cell.length_b   1.000
_cell.length_c   1.000
_cell.angle_alpha   90.00
_cell.angle_beta   90.00
_cell.angle_gamma   90.00
#
_symmetry.space_group_name_H-M   'P 1'
#
loop_
_entity.id
_entity.type
_entity.pdbx_description
1 polymer ?
#
loop_
_entity_poly.entity_id
_entity_poly.type
_entity_poly.pdbx_seq_one_letter_code
_entity_poly.pdbx_strand_id
1 'polypeptide(L)'
;MKAEGIPNGTTYDNTIADRHIYRNWDYVMAKRGATSAGCPWTCGAYKGNVEYSPDMCAQSLEILGRAVSLTLSQRMTDEQTDLIAAGIRKVAEGLND
;
A
#
# COMPACT_ATOMS: atom_id res chain seq x y z
N MET A 1 -1.59 -18.21 -7.25
CA MET A 1 -2.00 -18.38 -5.85
C MET A 1 -3.51 -18.57 -5.68
N LYS A 2 -4.40 -17.70 -6.16
CA LYS A 2 -5.86 -17.93 -6.06
C LYS A 2 -6.29 -19.27 -6.69
N ALA A 3 -5.74 -19.64 -7.84
CA ALA A 3 -6.02 -20.91 -8.50
C ALA A 3 -5.54 -22.14 -7.69
N GLU A 4 -4.62 -21.96 -6.78
CA GLU A 4 -4.13 -23.00 -5.84
C GLU A 4 -4.89 -22.98 -4.51
N GLY A 5 -6.01 -22.24 -4.43
CA GLY A 5 -6.80 -22.15 -3.20
C GLY A 5 -6.22 -21.30 -2.09
N ILE A 6 -5.14 -20.55 -2.35
CA ILE A 6 -4.50 -19.68 -1.35
C ILE A 6 -5.17 -18.31 -1.37
N PRO A 7 -5.85 -17.89 -0.30
CA PRO A 7 -6.41 -16.55 -0.19
C PRO A 7 -5.28 -15.51 -0.25
N ASN A 8 -5.38 -14.60 -1.18
CA ASN A 8 -4.39 -13.53 -1.33
C ASN A 8 -5.04 -12.28 -1.90
N GLY A 9 -4.38 -11.14 -1.69
CA GLY A 9 -4.77 -9.86 -2.21
C GLY A 9 -3.59 -9.06 -2.73
N THR A 10 -3.88 -8.01 -3.45
CA THR A 10 -2.92 -7.02 -3.88
C THR A 10 -3.33 -5.66 -3.31
N THR A 11 -2.38 -4.78 -3.07
CA THR A 11 -2.67 -3.42 -2.58
C THR A 11 -3.36 -2.62 -3.67
N TYR A 12 -2.90 -2.76 -4.90
CA TYR A 12 -3.48 -2.12 -6.07
C TYR A 12 -4.14 -3.15 -6.97
N ASP A 13 -5.37 -2.87 -7.36
CA ASP A 13 -6.11 -3.59 -8.37
C ASP A 13 -6.92 -2.59 -9.22
N ASN A 14 -7.40 -3.02 -10.35
CA ASN A 14 -8.13 -2.15 -11.29
C ASN A 14 -9.53 -1.75 -10.80
N THR A 15 -9.98 -2.26 -9.67
CA THR A 15 -11.33 -2.04 -9.14
C THR A 15 -11.38 -1.01 -8.01
N ILE A 16 -10.23 -0.70 -7.42
CA ILE A 16 -10.14 0.19 -6.27
C ILE A 16 -9.18 1.33 -6.60
N ALA A 17 -9.62 2.55 -6.35
CA ALA A 17 -8.78 3.73 -6.44
C ALA A 17 -7.52 3.59 -5.56
N ASP A 18 -6.48 4.32 -5.90
CA ASP A 18 -5.22 4.33 -5.18
C ASP A 18 -5.43 4.38 -3.66
N ARG A 19 -4.91 3.37 -2.97
CA ARG A 19 -5.04 3.19 -1.53
C ARG A 19 -4.02 3.98 -0.72
N HIS A 20 -3.13 4.73 -1.34
CA HIS A 20 -2.23 5.61 -0.61
C HIS A 20 -3.02 6.70 0.10
N ILE A 21 -3.00 6.65 1.41
CA ILE A 21 -3.82 7.53 2.24
C ILE A 21 -3.52 9.02 1.99
N TYR A 22 -2.25 9.38 1.82
CA TYR A 22 -1.86 10.76 1.60
C TYR A 22 -2.47 11.37 0.34
N ARG A 23 -2.62 10.58 -0.73
CA ARG A 23 -3.18 11.03 -2.01
C ARG A 23 -4.63 11.47 -1.87
N ASN A 24 -5.33 10.90 -0.91
CA ASN A 24 -6.72 11.21 -0.62
C ASN A 24 -6.89 12.29 0.46
N TRP A 25 -5.81 12.86 0.94
CA TRP A 25 -5.85 13.96 1.89
C TRP A 25 -5.82 15.32 1.16
N ASP A 26 -6.96 15.74 0.68
CA ASP A 26 -7.11 17.00 -0.08
C ASP A 26 -6.51 18.21 0.63
N TYR A 27 -6.68 18.29 1.96
CA TYR A 27 -6.12 19.39 2.75
C TYR A 27 -4.59 19.40 2.73
N VAL A 28 -3.96 18.23 2.81
CA VAL A 28 -2.51 18.09 2.76
C VAL A 28 -2.00 18.37 1.35
N MET A 29 -2.58 17.72 0.36
CA MET A 29 -2.16 17.85 -1.05
C MET A 29 -2.31 19.28 -1.55
N ALA A 30 -3.36 19.97 -1.16
CA ALA A 30 -3.60 21.37 -1.52
C ALA A 30 -2.97 22.38 -0.55
N LYS A 31 -2.22 21.93 0.48
CA LYS A 31 -1.64 22.78 1.52
C LYS A 31 -2.66 23.73 2.16
N ARG A 32 -3.87 23.26 2.37
CA ARG A 32 -4.93 24.05 2.98
C ARG A 32 -4.88 23.96 4.50
N GLY A 33 -4.63 25.09 5.15
CA GLY A 33 -4.69 25.17 6.61
C GLY A 33 -6.11 25.09 7.16
N ALA A 34 -6.24 24.71 8.42
CA ALA A 34 -7.51 24.69 9.13
C ALA A 34 -8.04 26.09 9.45
N THR A 35 -7.20 27.10 9.31
CA THR A 35 -7.53 28.51 9.58
C THR A 35 -7.08 29.41 8.43
N SER A 36 -7.59 30.63 8.39
CA SER A 36 -7.18 31.66 7.43
C SER A 36 -5.69 32.05 7.54
N ALA A 37 -5.04 31.74 8.66
CA ALA A 37 -3.61 31.93 8.83
C ALA A 37 -2.74 30.99 8.01
N GLY A 38 -3.32 29.93 7.41
CA GLY A 38 -2.63 28.98 6.53
C GLY A 38 -1.69 28.01 7.22
N CYS A 39 -1.73 27.90 8.55
CA CYS A 39 -0.90 26.91 9.26
C CYS A 39 -1.35 25.48 8.95
N PRO A 40 -0.40 24.53 8.86
CA PRO A 40 1.05 24.67 9.10
C PRO A 40 1.88 25.06 7.86
N TRP A 41 1.29 25.19 6.67
CA TRP A 41 2.07 25.28 5.42
C TRP A 41 2.48 26.68 4.99
N THR A 42 1.63 27.70 5.23
CA THR A 42 1.83 29.06 4.72
C THR A 42 1.86 30.15 5.79
N CYS A 43 1.68 29.78 7.06
CA CYS A 43 1.75 30.75 8.15
C CYS A 43 3.18 31.21 8.42
N GLY A 44 3.34 32.40 8.99
CA GLY A 44 4.65 32.98 9.27
C GLY A 44 5.56 32.18 10.21
N ALA A 45 5.03 31.21 10.92
CA ALA A 45 5.80 30.29 11.78
C ALA A 45 6.51 29.21 10.99
N TYR A 46 5.98 28.81 9.82
CA TYR A 46 6.58 27.81 8.95
C TYR A 46 7.63 28.46 8.03
N LYS A 47 8.85 27.95 8.08
CA LYS A 47 9.99 28.47 7.28
C LYS A 47 10.41 27.51 6.16
N GLY A 48 9.77 26.37 6.04
CA GLY A 48 10.05 25.40 4.98
C GLY A 48 9.27 25.68 3.69
N ASN A 49 9.62 24.93 2.67
CA ASN A 49 8.88 24.90 1.40
C ASN A 49 8.71 23.44 0.98
N VAL A 50 7.67 22.79 1.53
CA VAL A 50 7.35 21.42 1.17
C VAL A 50 6.42 21.41 -0.04
N GLU A 51 6.72 20.55 -1.00
CA GLU A 51 5.85 20.26 -2.14
C GLU A 51 5.31 18.84 -2.03
N TYR A 52 4.03 18.69 -2.30
CA TYR A 52 3.35 17.41 -2.33
C TYR A 52 2.94 17.05 -3.76
N SER A 53 3.13 15.79 -4.13
CA SER A 53 2.64 15.27 -5.39
C SER A 53 2.02 13.88 -5.20
N PRO A 54 1.13 13.45 -6.08
CA PRO A 54 0.57 12.08 -6.03
C PRO A 54 1.64 10.99 -6.07
N ASP A 55 2.81 11.29 -6.64
CA ASP A 55 3.90 10.32 -6.88
C ASP A 55 5.11 10.55 -5.96
N MET A 56 4.95 11.36 -4.90
CA MET A 56 6.08 11.71 -4.01
C MET A 56 6.69 10.52 -3.27
N CYS A 57 5.96 9.40 -3.12
CA CYS A 57 6.44 8.18 -2.50
C CYS A 57 6.73 7.08 -3.53
N ALA A 58 7.44 7.40 -4.61
CA ALA A 58 7.67 6.53 -5.76
C ALA A 58 8.19 5.13 -5.38
N GLN A 59 9.13 5.04 -4.45
CA GLN A 59 9.64 3.73 -3.98
C GLN A 59 8.57 2.90 -3.28
N SER A 60 7.75 3.53 -2.44
CA SER A 60 6.64 2.85 -1.77
C SER A 60 5.57 2.40 -2.76
N LEU A 61 5.27 3.24 -3.75
CA LEU A 61 4.34 2.90 -4.83
C LEU A 61 4.83 1.69 -5.63
N GLU A 62 6.11 1.65 -5.97
CA GLU A 62 6.73 0.53 -6.69
C GLU A 62 6.66 -0.77 -5.88
N ILE A 63 7.06 -0.73 -4.61
CA ILE A 63 7.04 -1.91 -3.72
C ILE A 63 5.61 -2.43 -3.57
N LEU A 64 4.66 -1.56 -3.25
CA LEU A 64 3.27 -1.94 -3.03
C LEU A 64 2.59 -2.40 -4.33
N GLY A 65 2.99 -1.87 -5.48
CA GLY A 65 2.49 -2.31 -6.79
C GLY A 65 2.87 -3.76 -7.12
N ARG A 66 3.95 -4.26 -6.52
CA ARG A 66 4.42 -5.65 -6.67
C ARG A 66 4.08 -6.54 -5.48
N ALA A 67 3.51 -5.97 -4.43
CA ALA A 67 3.23 -6.71 -3.20
C ALA A 67 2.00 -7.60 -3.34
N VAL A 68 2.13 -8.81 -2.84
CA VAL A 68 1.02 -9.74 -2.64
C VAL A 68 0.86 -9.96 -1.15
N SER A 69 -0.33 -9.70 -0.63
CA SER A 69 -0.65 -9.87 0.77
C SER A 69 -1.29 -11.23 1.04
N LEU A 70 -0.88 -11.85 2.12
CA LEU A 70 -1.48 -13.08 2.64
C LEU A 70 -2.01 -12.80 4.04
N THR A 71 -3.22 -13.28 4.31
CA THR A 71 -3.79 -13.21 5.66
C THR A 71 -3.44 -14.47 6.41
N LEU A 72 -2.67 -14.32 7.48
CA LEU A 72 -2.33 -15.41 8.40
C LEU A 72 -3.11 -15.23 9.69
N SER A 73 -3.70 -16.32 10.19
CA SER A 73 -4.44 -16.34 11.46
C SER A 73 -3.63 -17.10 12.51
N GLN A 74 -3.62 -16.60 13.72
CA GLN A 74 -3.04 -17.31 14.86
C GLN A 74 -3.76 -18.65 15.19
N ARG A 75 -4.90 -18.89 14.56
CA ARG A 75 -5.69 -20.14 14.71
C ARG A 75 -5.40 -21.17 13.61
N MET A 76 -4.47 -20.86 12.71
CA MET A 76 -4.05 -21.83 11.69
C MET A 76 -3.33 -23.00 12.35
N THR A 77 -3.61 -24.19 11.81
CA THR A 77 -2.87 -25.39 12.18
C THR A 77 -1.56 -25.45 11.41
N ASP A 78 -0.61 -26.25 11.90
CA ASP A 78 0.66 -26.49 11.22
C ASP A 78 0.45 -27.03 9.80
N GLU A 79 -0.52 -27.95 9.63
CA GLU A 79 -0.90 -28.50 8.33
C GLU A 79 -1.37 -27.42 7.36
N GLN A 80 -2.21 -26.49 7.83
CA GLN A 80 -2.66 -25.36 7.00
C GLN A 80 -1.52 -24.45 6.60
N THR A 81 -0.58 -24.22 7.50
CA THR A 81 0.61 -23.40 7.24
C THR A 81 1.52 -24.07 6.21
N ASP A 82 1.74 -25.38 6.33
CA ASP A 82 2.53 -26.15 5.39
C ASP A 82 1.91 -26.18 3.98
N LEU A 83 0.60 -26.31 3.89
CA LEU A 83 -0.14 -26.23 2.61
C LEU A 83 0.03 -24.86 1.95
N ILE A 84 -0.06 -23.77 2.70
CA ILE A 84 0.17 -22.41 2.18
C ILE A 84 1.60 -22.27 1.68
N ALA A 85 2.58 -22.71 2.47
CA ALA A 85 4.00 -22.65 2.09
C ALA A 85 4.29 -23.45 0.82
N ALA A 86 3.75 -24.67 0.71
CA ALA A 86 3.88 -25.50 -0.48
C ALA A 86 3.24 -24.85 -1.71
N GLY A 87 2.07 -24.25 -1.57
CA GLY A 87 1.40 -23.57 -2.67
C GLY A 87 2.14 -22.30 -3.12
N ILE A 88 2.73 -21.53 -2.20
CA ILE A 88 3.58 -20.38 -2.55
C ILE A 88 4.80 -20.84 -3.35
N ARG A 89 5.46 -21.91 -2.89
CA ARG A 89 6.64 -22.48 -3.58
C ARG A 89 6.28 -22.91 -4.99
N LYS A 90 5.20 -23.66 -5.15
CA LYS A 90 4.71 -24.10 -6.46
C LYS A 90 4.47 -22.93 -7.43
N VAL A 91 3.86 -21.85 -6.95
CA VAL A 91 3.64 -20.64 -7.77
C VAL A 91 4.96 -19.97 -8.12
N ALA A 92 5.89 -19.84 -7.16
CA ALA A 92 7.18 -19.21 -7.40
C ALA A 92 8.02 -20.00 -8.41
N GLU A 93 8.02 -21.32 -8.34
CA GLU A 93 8.68 -22.20 -9.30
C GLU A 93 8.08 -22.02 -10.70
N GLY A 94 6.75 -22.04 -10.83
CA GLY A 94 6.07 -21.86 -12.10
C GLY A 94 6.16 -20.47 -12.74
N LEU A 95 6.66 -19.46 -12.02
CA LEU A 95 6.94 -18.13 -12.56
C LEU A 95 8.39 -18.01 -13.10
N ASN A 96 9.26 -18.96 -12.76
CA ASN A 96 10.66 -18.98 -13.22
C ASN A 96 10.88 -19.85 -14.47
N ASP A 97 9.85 -20.56 -14.90
CA ASP A 97 9.83 -21.34 -16.14
C ASP A 97 9.32 -20.50 -17.31
#